data_404dbbe9b90e7ff4c2f5e60af187d400
#
_entry.id   404dbbe9b90e7ff4c2f5e60af187d400
#
_cell.length_a   1.000
_cell.length_b   1.000
_cell.length_c   1.000
_cell.angle_alpha   90.00
_cell.angle_beta   90.00
_cell.angle_gamma   90.00
#
_symmetry.space_group_name_H-M   'P 1'
#
loop_
_entity.id
_entity.type
_entity.pdbx_description
1 polymer ?
#
loop_
_entity_poly.entity_id
_entity_poly.type
_entity_poly.pdbx_seq_one_letter_code
_entity_poly.pdbx_strand_id
1 'polypeptide(L)'
;MDKTAPLIPMEDFFRNPEKSSFKISPNGNHIAYMKPWKTRMNVYVLDIKTNNETRLTSSEERGIYGFVWLTDERIGYIKDDGGDENMHFYAVNIDGSNERDLTPFENVQA
;
A
#
# COMPACT_ATOMS: atom_id res chain seq x y z
N MET A 1 -11.98 -23.77 13.36
CA MET A 1 -12.06 -23.23 13.18
C MET A 1 -12.30 -22.44 13.27
N ASP A 2 -12.41 -22.39 12.88
CA ASP A 2 -12.55 -21.67 12.86
C ASP A 2 -13.07 -20.91 12.89
N LYS A 3 -13.47 -21.05 13.21
CA LYS A 3 -14.07 -20.24 13.47
C LYS A 3 -13.92 -18.99 13.53
N THR A 4 -13.35 -18.73 13.73
CA THR A 4 -12.82 -17.42 13.55
C THR A 4 -12.38 -17.28 12.16
N ALA A 5 -13.09 -17.84 11.27
CA ALA A 5 -12.80 -17.72 9.87
C ALA A 5 -12.82 -16.25 9.49
N PRO A 6 -11.94 -15.83 8.61
CA PRO A 6 -12.01 -14.48 8.13
C PRO A 6 -13.36 -14.23 7.50
N LEU A 7 -13.81 -13.02 7.61
CA LEU A 7 -15.08 -12.67 7.02
C LEU A 7 -15.01 -12.71 5.51
N ILE A 8 -13.84 -12.50 4.95
CA ILE A 8 -13.66 -12.51 3.51
C ILE A 8 -12.85 -13.73 3.15
N PRO A 9 -13.40 -14.62 2.32
CA PRO A 9 -12.60 -15.72 1.84
C PRO A 9 -11.39 -15.19 1.08
N MET A 10 -10.23 -15.71 1.37
CA MET A 10 -9.02 -15.21 0.78
C MET A 10 -9.03 -15.34 -0.73
N GLU A 11 -9.65 -16.38 -1.24
CA GLU A 11 -9.72 -16.54 -2.68
C GLU A 11 -10.46 -15.39 -3.32
N ASP A 12 -11.56 -14.98 -2.71
CA ASP A 12 -12.33 -13.87 -3.25
C ASP A 12 -11.56 -12.58 -3.13
N PHE A 13 -10.83 -12.44 -2.04
CA PHE A 13 -10.02 -11.24 -1.83
C PHE A 13 -9.03 -11.07 -2.97
N PHE A 14 -8.32 -12.13 -3.31
CA PHE A 14 -7.29 -12.03 -4.34
C PHE A 14 -7.86 -11.97 -5.74
N ARG A 15 -9.10 -12.35 -5.91
CA ARG A 15 -9.73 -12.32 -7.23
C ARG A 15 -10.45 -11.02 -7.52
N ASN A 16 -10.55 -10.16 -6.53
CA ASN A 16 -11.25 -8.89 -6.72
C ASN A 16 -10.52 -8.09 -7.79
N PRO A 17 -11.17 -7.78 -8.92
CA PRO A 17 -10.48 -7.08 -9.99
C PRO A 17 -10.06 -5.67 -9.64
N GLU A 18 -10.61 -5.11 -8.58
CA GLU A 18 -10.20 -3.78 -8.16
C GLU A 18 -8.90 -3.78 -7.40
N LYS A 19 -8.45 -4.93 -6.94
CA LYS A 19 -7.26 -5.01 -6.12
C LYS A 19 -6.11 -5.60 -6.90
N SER A 20 -4.93 -5.10 -6.67
CA SER A 20 -3.76 -5.58 -7.38
C SER A 20 -2.52 -5.41 -6.52
N SER A 21 -1.44 -6.02 -6.98
CA SER A 21 -0.10 -5.85 -6.39
C SER A 21 -0.07 -6.28 -4.93
N PHE A 22 -0.61 -7.44 -4.65
CA PHE A 22 -0.67 -7.95 -3.28
C PHE A 22 0.72 -8.28 -2.76
N LYS A 23 1.04 -7.79 -1.57
CA LYS A 23 2.30 -8.10 -0.91
C LYS A 23 2.05 -8.29 0.57
N ILE A 24 2.51 -9.42 1.08
CA ILE A 24 2.31 -9.75 2.49
C ILE A 24 3.48 -9.19 3.29
N SER A 25 3.19 -8.65 4.47
CA SER A 25 4.24 -8.12 5.33
C SER A 25 5.21 -9.22 5.73
N PRO A 26 6.45 -8.86 6.09
CA PRO A 26 7.42 -9.88 6.47
C PRO A 26 6.95 -10.80 7.59
N ASN A 27 6.19 -10.26 8.55
CA ASN A 27 5.72 -11.10 9.66
C ASN A 27 4.42 -11.82 9.35
N GLY A 28 3.86 -11.61 8.15
CA GLY A 28 2.67 -12.34 7.75
C GLY A 28 1.36 -11.84 8.33
N ASN A 29 1.36 -10.70 9.01
CA ASN A 29 0.15 -10.23 9.69
C ASN A 29 -0.68 -9.27 8.86
N HIS A 30 -0.14 -8.75 7.78
CA HIS A 30 -0.83 -7.76 6.98
C HIS A 30 -0.62 -8.04 5.50
N ILE A 31 -1.59 -7.63 4.70
CA ILE A 31 -1.48 -7.69 3.24
C ILE A 31 -1.66 -6.27 2.72
N ALA A 32 -0.70 -5.82 1.94
CA ALA A 32 -0.82 -4.52 1.28
C ALA A 32 -1.18 -4.74 -0.18
N TYR A 33 -1.93 -3.83 -0.72
CA TYR A 33 -2.37 -3.96 -2.11
C TYR A 33 -2.81 -2.58 -2.61
N MET A 34 -3.05 -2.51 -3.90
CA MET A 34 -3.51 -1.27 -4.50
C MET A 34 -4.95 -1.44 -4.93
N LYS A 35 -5.71 -0.39 -4.73
CA LYS A 35 -7.13 -0.38 -5.03
C LYS A 35 -7.51 1.04 -5.41
N PRO A 36 -8.48 1.24 -6.31
CA PRO A 36 -8.90 2.58 -6.67
C PRO A 36 -9.51 3.31 -5.49
N TRP A 37 -9.17 4.58 -5.37
CA TRP A 37 -9.81 5.49 -4.45
C TRP A 37 -9.99 6.79 -5.19
N LYS A 38 -11.25 7.18 -5.34
CA LYS A 38 -11.65 8.26 -6.19
C LYS A 38 -11.32 7.92 -7.63
N THR A 39 -10.34 8.20 -8.24
CA THR A 39 -10.07 7.76 -9.61
C THR A 39 -8.66 7.29 -9.78
N ARG A 40 -7.94 7.12 -8.68
CA ARG A 40 -6.55 6.73 -8.77
C ARG A 40 -6.27 5.55 -7.88
N MET A 41 -5.27 4.77 -8.27
CA MET A 41 -4.86 3.65 -7.45
C MET A 41 -4.12 4.16 -6.23
N ASN A 42 -4.49 3.62 -5.10
CA ASN A 42 -3.88 4.00 -3.82
C ASN A 42 -3.56 2.74 -3.03
N VAL A 43 -2.71 2.88 -2.02
CA VAL A 43 -2.23 1.76 -1.25
C VAL A 43 -3.12 1.54 -0.04
N TYR A 44 -3.52 0.29 0.16
CA TYR A 44 -4.32 -0.12 1.29
C TYR A 44 -3.59 -1.25 2.01
N VAL A 45 -3.90 -1.41 3.29
CA VAL A 45 -3.38 -2.51 4.08
C VAL A 45 -4.53 -3.17 4.80
N LEU A 46 -4.56 -4.48 4.76
CA LEU A 46 -5.54 -5.27 5.49
C LEU A 46 -4.85 -5.99 6.64
N ASP A 47 -5.40 -5.84 7.82
CA ASP A 47 -4.96 -6.61 8.98
C ASP A 47 -5.63 -7.97 8.88
N ILE A 48 -4.85 -9.01 8.70
CA ILE A 48 -5.40 -10.34 8.45
C ILE A 48 -6.20 -10.85 9.64
N LYS A 49 -5.75 -10.54 10.85
CA LYS A 49 -6.42 -11.06 12.03
C LYS A 49 -7.75 -10.39 12.29
N THR A 50 -7.81 -9.10 12.10
CA THR A 50 -9.03 -8.36 12.43
C THR A 50 -9.88 -8.07 11.21
N ASN A 51 -9.29 -8.27 10.03
CA ASN A 51 -9.98 -7.99 8.77
C ASN A 51 -10.27 -6.51 8.58
N ASN A 52 -9.51 -5.66 9.24
CA ASN A 52 -9.65 -4.20 9.10
C ASN A 52 -8.79 -3.71 7.95
N GLU A 53 -9.38 -2.88 7.11
CA GLU A 53 -8.68 -2.29 5.99
C GLU A 53 -8.39 -0.84 6.28
N THR A 54 -7.18 -0.41 5.98
CA THR A 54 -6.75 0.97 6.16
C THR A 54 -6.22 1.49 4.85
N ARG A 55 -6.69 2.67 4.45
CA ARG A 55 -6.12 3.32 3.28
C ARG A 55 -4.93 4.14 3.73
N LEU A 56 -3.77 3.87 3.13
CA LEU A 56 -2.55 4.54 3.52
C LEU A 56 -2.28 5.81 2.73
N THR A 57 -2.77 5.88 1.50
CA THR A 57 -2.48 7.04 0.65
C THR A 57 -3.79 7.62 0.15
N SER A 58 -3.74 8.87 -0.25
CA SER A 58 -4.94 9.60 -0.70
C SER A 58 -4.63 10.41 -1.94
N SER A 59 -4.04 9.78 -2.93
CA SER A 59 -3.71 10.47 -4.16
C SER A 59 -4.94 10.63 -5.03
N GLU A 60 -5.21 11.83 -5.47
CA GLU A 60 -6.37 12.09 -6.29
C GLU A 60 -6.02 12.46 -7.72
N GLU A 61 -4.86 13.04 -7.94
CA GLU A 61 -4.50 13.49 -9.27
C GLU A 61 -3.52 12.55 -9.94
N ARG A 62 -2.68 11.90 -9.17
CA ARG A 62 -1.68 10.99 -9.69
C ARG A 62 -1.75 9.71 -8.92
N GLY A 63 -1.66 8.60 -9.61
CA GLY A 63 -1.71 7.32 -8.94
C GLY A 63 -0.38 6.97 -8.30
N ILE A 64 -0.43 5.94 -7.49
CA ILE A 64 0.78 5.36 -6.91
C ILE A 64 1.32 4.36 -7.92
N TYR A 65 2.62 4.41 -8.20
CA TYR A 65 3.20 3.51 -9.17
C TYR A 65 3.54 2.16 -8.59
N GLY A 66 3.83 2.10 -7.30
CA GLY A 66 4.16 0.83 -6.67
C GLY A 66 4.50 1.04 -5.23
N PHE A 67 4.68 -0.06 -4.52
CA PHE A 67 5.00 0.01 -3.11
C PHE A 67 5.79 -1.23 -2.70
N VAL A 68 6.46 -1.13 -1.54
CA VAL A 68 7.17 -2.26 -0.96
C VAL A 68 7.02 -2.19 0.54
N TRP A 69 7.18 -3.33 1.19
CA TRP A 69 7.25 -3.37 2.65
C TRP A 69 8.66 -2.98 3.08
N LEU A 70 8.77 -1.96 3.92
CA LEU A 70 10.05 -1.57 4.47
C LEU A 70 10.33 -2.30 5.79
N THR A 71 9.29 -2.43 6.61
CA THR A 71 9.34 -3.21 7.83
C THR A 71 7.99 -3.85 7.99
N ASP A 72 7.76 -4.53 9.11
CA ASP A 72 6.45 -5.13 9.37
C ASP A 72 5.37 -4.08 9.53
N GLU A 73 5.76 -2.83 9.78
CA GLU A 73 4.79 -1.80 10.09
C GLU A 73 4.94 -0.56 9.23
N ARG A 74 5.78 -0.61 8.22
CA ARG A 74 6.05 0.57 7.42
C ARG A 74 6.17 0.20 5.96
N ILE A 75 5.52 0.98 5.11
CA ILE A 75 5.49 0.74 3.67
C ILE A 75 6.13 1.93 2.96
N GLY A 76 6.89 1.63 1.91
CA GLY A 76 7.39 2.65 1.02
C GLY A 76 6.61 2.62 -0.28
N TYR A 77 6.37 3.76 -0.88
CA TYR A 77 5.64 3.79 -2.15
C TYR A 77 6.21 4.88 -3.03
N ILE A 78 5.98 4.73 -4.33
CA ILE A 78 6.50 5.64 -5.34
C ILE A 78 5.35 6.37 -5.98
N LYS A 79 5.48 7.67 -6.06
CA LYS A 79 4.44 8.51 -6.63
C LYS A 79 5.08 9.59 -7.49
N ASP A 80 4.44 9.91 -8.62
CA ASP A 80 4.82 11.03 -9.44
C ASP A 80 4.31 12.30 -8.75
N ASP A 81 5.21 13.21 -8.49
CA ASP A 81 4.85 14.37 -7.71
C ASP A 81 4.75 15.61 -8.58
N GLY A 82 4.10 15.48 -9.72
CA GLY A 82 3.75 16.68 -10.46
C GLY A 82 4.46 16.88 -11.75
N GLY A 83 5.10 15.89 -12.29
CA GLY A 83 5.73 16.08 -13.58
C GLY A 83 6.41 14.84 -14.05
N ASP A 84 6.77 14.84 -15.30
CA ASP A 84 7.50 13.71 -15.84
C ASP A 84 8.77 13.51 -15.04
N GLU A 85 9.08 12.30 -14.70
CA GLU A 85 10.33 11.99 -14.05
C GLU A 85 10.47 12.62 -12.67
N ASN A 86 9.42 13.20 -12.14
CA ASN A 86 9.50 13.79 -10.82
C ASN A 86 9.00 12.78 -9.79
N MET A 87 9.66 11.65 -9.74
CA MET A 87 9.24 10.55 -8.89
C MET A 87 9.78 10.73 -7.50
N HIS A 88 8.92 10.51 -6.53
CA HIS A 88 9.29 10.60 -5.12
C HIS A 88 9.01 9.28 -4.44
N PHE A 89 9.84 8.97 -3.48
CA PHE A 89 9.67 7.77 -2.68
C PHE A 89 9.26 8.18 -1.27
N TYR A 90 8.11 7.70 -0.86
CA TYR A 90 7.54 8.03 0.44
C TYR A 90 7.53 6.81 1.33
N ALA A 91 7.52 7.04 2.63
CA ALA A 91 7.32 5.97 3.60
C ALA A 91 6.21 6.37 4.55
N VAL A 92 5.43 5.39 4.97
CA VAL A 92 4.30 5.64 5.85
C VAL A 92 4.06 4.40 6.69
N ASN A 93 3.65 4.60 7.94
CA ASN A 93 3.29 3.49 8.80
C ASN A 93 1.96 2.90 8.37
N ILE A 94 1.73 1.65 8.73
CA ILE A 94 0.52 0.96 8.29
C ILE A 94 -0.73 1.54 8.93
N ASP A 95 -0.60 2.37 9.96
CA ASP A 95 -1.76 3.07 10.52
C ASP A 95 -1.94 4.44 9.88
N GLY A 96 -1.14 4.76 8.87
CA GLY A 96 -1.26 6.03 8.18
C GLY A 96 -0.44 7.15 8.76
N SER A 97 0.25 6.93 9.85
CA SER A 97 1.00 7.99 10.51
C SER A 97 2.42 8.05 9.99
N ASN A 98 3.08 9.14 10.33
CA ASN A 98 4.52 9.32 10.11
C ASN A 98 4.90 9.18 8.64
N GLU A 99 4.11 9.76 7.77
CA GLU A 99 4.41 9.74 6.35
C GLU A 99 5.54 10.71 6.06
N ARG A 100 6.52 10.27 5.29
CA ARG A 100 7.67 11.07 4.97
C ARG A 100 8.06 10.89 3.53
N ASP A 101 8.46 11.98 2.90
CA ASP A 101 9.06 11.95 1.58
C ASP A 101 10.55 11.70 1.79
N LEU A 102 11.01 10.56 1.35
CA LEU A 102 12.39 10.17 1.53
C LEU A 102 13.31 10.66 0.42
N THR A 103 12.74 11.20 -0.62
CA THR A 103 13.53 11.85 -1.65
C THR A 103 13.86 13.25 -1.22
N PRO A 104 14.84 13.86 -1.87
CA PRO A 104 15.53 13.35 -3.03
C PRO A 104 16.68 12.45 -2.64
N PHE A 105 16.86 11.41 -3.44
CA PHE A 105 18.11 10.67 -3.36
C PHE A 105 18.98 11.27 -4.43
N GLU A 106 19.60 12.34 -4.09
CA GLU A 106 20.24 13.12 -5.12
C GLU A 106 21.24 12.35 -5.91
N ASN A 107 21.81 11.38 -5.29
CA ASN A 107 22.81 10.62 -5.97
C ASN A 107 22.31 9.30 -6.47
N VAL A 108 21.04 9.06 -6.34
CA VAL A 108 20.48 7.85 -6.85
C VAL A 108 20.11 8.12 -8.28
N GLN A 109 20.93 7.67 -9.14
CA GLN A 109 20.66 7.81 -10.54
C GLN A 109 20.03 6.55 -10.97
N ALA A 110 18.85 6.52 -10.99
CA ALA A 110 18.18 5.29 -11.33
C ALA A 110 18.85 4.58 -12.46
#